data_235ce8f8a0d11dcaeec886e329ebdd1f
#
_entry.id   235ce8f8a0d11dcaeec886e329ebdd1f
#
_cell.length_a   1.000
_cell.length_b   1.000
_cell.length_c   1.000
_cell.angle_alpha   90.00
_cell.angle_beta   90.00
_cell.angle_gamma   90.00
#
_symmetry.space_group_name_H-M   'P 1'
#
loop_
_entity.id
_entity.type
_entity.pdbx_description
1 polymer ?
#
loop_
_entity_poly.entity_id
_entity_poly.type
_entity_poly.pdbx_seq_one_letter_code
_entity_poly.pdbx_strand_id
1 'polypeptide(L)'
;MKTFKENNKEQDEETLSDEVLWKMMLHKDESALSLLYSRHFDSLYNYGMHLCSDEELVKDCIQNLFLALYNLRKSSPIRNVTSYLLMSIRNNIIAVLQDKERNIGVEELNFELSISEEELFRLFGHDD
;
A
#
# COMPACT_ATOMS: atom_id res chain seq x y z
N MET A 1 -14.61 17.19 27.79
CA MET A 1 -14.74 17.92 26.56
C MET A 1 -13.62 17.62 25.61
N LYS A 2 -12.41 17.64 26.10
CA LYS A 2 -11.31 17.30 25.24
C LYS A 2 -11.42 15.90 24.67
N THR A 3 -11.81 14.97 25.48
CA THR A 3 -11.96 13.60 25.03
C THR A 3 -12.98 13.49 23.92
N PHE A 4 -14.05 14.22 24.08
CA PHE A 4 -15.08 14.21 23.06
C PHE A 4 -14.56 14.74 21.73
N LYS A 5 -13.76 15.79 21.79
CA LYS A 5 -13.20 16.35 20.58
C LYS A 5 -12.24 15.37 19.90
N GLU A 6 -11.43 14.71 20.71
CA GLU A 6 -10.51 13.74 20.16
C GLU A 6 -11.25 12.60 19.48
N ASN A 7 -12.33 12.15 20.08
CA ASN A 7 -13.12 11.08 19.48
C ASN A 7 -13.72 11.52 18.16
N ASN A 8 -14.19 12.75 18.12
CA ASN A 8 -14.74 13.25 16.86
C ASN A 8 -13.69 13.30 15.77
N LYS A 9 -12.49 13.72 16.13
CA LYS A 9 -11.44 13.80 15.17
C LYS A 9 -11.09 12.42 14.60
N GLU A 10 -11.04 11.43 15.47
CA GLU A 10 -10.77 10.09 15.02
C GLU A 10 -11.85 9.59 14.09
N GLN A 11 -13.09 9.84 14.43
CA GLN A 11 -14.17 9.40 13.58
C GLN A 11 -14.12 10.10 12.23
N ASP A 12 -13.81 11.38 12.24
CA ASP A 12 -13.70 12.11 10.99
C ASP A 12 -12.61 11.52 10.12
N GLU A 13 -11.48 11.19 10.71
CA GLU A 13 -10.39 10.61 9.96
C GLU A 13 -10.77 9.27 9.38
N GLU A 14 -11.52 8.49 10.14
CA GLU A 14 -11.94 7.18 9.65
C GLU A 14 -12.89 7.27 8.48
N THR A 15 -13.63 8.34 8.37
CA THR A 15 -14.56 8.51 7.27
C THR A 15 -13.95 9.23 6.08
N LEU A 16 -12.72 9.70 6.20
CA LEU A 16 -12.09 10.42 5.11
C LEU A 16 -11.71 9.47 4.00
N SER A 17 -11.74 10.01 2.78
CA SER A 17 -11.36 9.21 1.63
C SER A 17 -9.87 8.97 1.62
N ASP A 18 -9.47 7.96 0.85
CA ASP A 18 -8.06 7.67 0.70
C ASP A 18 -7.30 8.86 0.14
N GLU A 19 -7.90 9.56 -0.81
CA GLU A 19 -7.22 10.71 -1.39
C GLU A 19 -6.95 11.79 -0.37
N VAL A 20 -7.90 12.03 0.51
CA VAL A 20 -7.71 13.03 1.54
C VAL A 20 -6.64 12.58 2.52
N LEU A 21 -6.70 11.33 2.94
CA LEU A 21 -5.69 10.79 3.83
C LEU A 21 -4.31 10.84 3.19
N TRP A 22 -4.24 10.57 1.90
CA TRP A 22 -2.99 10.64 1.19
C TRP A 22 -2.37 12.03 1.27
N LYS A 23 -3.18 13.04 1.03
CA LYS A 23 -2.68 14.41 1.12
C LYS A 23 -2.22 14.75 2.52
N MET A 24 -2.99 14.31 3.51
CA MET A 24 -2.60 14.55 4.89
C MET A 24 -1.28 13.88 5.22
N MET A 25 -1.11 12.67 4.73
CA MET A 25 0.13 11.93 4.95
C MET A 25 1.31 12.65 4.31
N LEU A 26 1.11 13.19 3.13
CA LEU A 26 2.19 13.92 2.46
C LEU A 26 2.59 15.15 3.23
N HIS A 27 1.68 15.67 4.07
CA HIS A 27 2.00 16.79 4.95
C HIS A 27 2.44 16.31 6.32
N LYS A 28 2.87 15.05 6.40
CA LYS A 28 3.47 14.48 7.61
C LYS A 28 2.48 14.24 8.73
N ASP A 29 1.23 13.95 8.38
CA ASP A 29 0.23 13.57 9.36
C ASP A 29 0.35 12.08 9.64
N GLU A 30 0.81 11.75 10.84
CA GLU A 30 1.05 10.36 11.18
C GLU A 30 -0.24 9.58 11.35
N SER A 31 -1.29 10.25 11.79
CA SER A 31 -2.58 9.57 11.89
C SER A 31 -3.07 9.10 10.54
N ALA A 32 -2.90 9.95 9.54
CA ALA A 32 -3.32 9.59 8.20
C ALA A 32 -2.52 8.41 7.68
N LEU A 33 -1.22 8.40 7.96
CA LEU A 33 -0.37 7.28 7.57
C LEU A 33 -0.87 5.99 8.20
N SER A 34 -1.17 6.04 9.50
CA SER A 34 -1.64 4.85 10.20
C SER A 34 -2.95 4.35 9.65
N LEU A 35 -3.85 5.26 9.31
CA LEU A 35 -5.14 4.86 8.75
C LEU A 35 -4.98 4.22 7.40
N LEU A 36 -4.14 4.80 6.56
CA LEU A 36 -3.90 4.20 5.24
C LEU A 36 -3.29 2.81 5.39
N TYR A 37 -2.37 2.67 6.32
CA TYR A 37 -1.76 1.37 6.59
C TYR A 37 -2.84 0.36 6.98
N SER A 38 -3.67 0.73 7.94
CA SER A 38 -4.71 -0.18 8.42
C SER A 38 -5.71 -0.53 7.34
N ARG A 39 -6.11 0.46 6.56
CA ARG A 39 -7.11 0.22 5.53
C ARG A 39 -6.64 -0.73 4.45
N HIS A 40 -5.37 -0.64 4.12
CA HIS A 40 -4.87 -1.34 2.94
C HIS A 40 -4.01 -2.54 3.26
N PHE A 41 -3.75 -2.78 4.54
CA PHE A 41 -2.85 -3.87 4.89
C PHE A 41 -3.33 -5.20 4.34
N ASP A 42 -4.61 -5.52 4.56
CA ASP A 42 -5.10 -6.84 4.17
C ASP A 42 -5.00 -7.04 2.66
N SER A 43 -5.37 -6.04 1.89
CA SER A 43 -5.29 -6.16 0.44
C SER A 43 -3.85 -6.34 -0.01
N LEU A 44 -2.95 -5.56 0.56
CA LEU A 44 -1.54 -5.65 0.19
C LEU A 44 -0.95 -6.99 0.62
N TYR A 45 -1.32 -7.44 1.80
CA TYR A 45 -0.82 -8.71 2.29
C TYR A 45 -1.31 -9.86 1.43
N ASN A 46 -2.60 -9.86 1.12
CA ASN A 46 -3.16 -10.94 0.31
C ASN A 46 -2.52 -10.97 -1.07
N TYR A 47 -2.34 -9.81 -1.67
CA TYR A 47 -1.71 -9.77 -2.97
C TYR A 47 -0.24 -10.20 -2.89
N GLY A 48 0.45 -9.73 -1.86
CA GLY A 48 1.84 -10.11 -1.69
C GLY A 48 2.03 -11.60 -1.51
N MET A 49 1.14 -12.22 -0.72
CA MET A 49 1.22 -13.66 -0.53
C MET A 49 0.88 -14.42 -1.80
N HIS A 50 0.14 -13.79 -2.69
CA HIS A 50 -0.11 -14.37 -4.00
C HIS A 50 1.15 -14.38 -4.86
N LEU A 51 2.00 -13.40 -4.67
CA LEU A 51 3.24 -13.31 -5.43
C LEU A 51 4.36 -14.15 -4.85
N CYS A 52 4.39 -14.29 -3.55
CA CYS A 52 5.43 -15.09 -2.93
C CYS A 52 4.91 -15.64 -1.62
N SER A 53 5.44 -16.79 -1.21
CA SER A 53 4.92 -17.44 -0.02
C SER A 53 5.65 -17.06 1.25
N ASP A 54 6.49 -16.07 1.20
CA ASP A 54 7.30 -15.70 2.35
C ASP A 54 6.57 -14.58 3.11
N GLU A 55 5.93 -14.95 4.19
CA GLU A 55 5.11 -14.02 4.95
C GLU A 55 5.93 -12.85 5.50
N GLU A 56 7.12 -13.15 6.00
CA GLU A 56 7.96 -12.11 6.56
C GLU A 56 8.40 -11.12 5.51
N LEU A 57 8.73 -11.64 4.34
CA LEU A 57 9.13 -10.77 3.26
C LEU A 57 8.00 -9.85 2.84
N VAL A 58 6.79 -10.39 2.76
CA VAL A 58 5.65 -9.58 2.37
C VAL A 58 5.39 -8.48 3.40
N LYS A 59 5.42 -8.82 4.68
CA LYS A 59 5.18 -7.84 5.72
C LYS A 59 6.26 -6.76 5.71
N ASP A 60 7.50 -7.16 5.52
CA ASP A 60 8.58 -6.18 5.46
C ASP A 60 8.40 -5.24 4.29
N CYS A 61 7.99 -5.76 3.15
CA CYS A 61 7.78 -4.91 1.99
C CYS A 61 6.66 -3.92 2.23
N ILE A 62 5.60 -4.36 2.90
CA ILE A 62 4.49 -3.44 3.18
C ILE A 62 4.96 -2.33 4.10
N GLN A 63 5.68 -2.69 5.15
CA GLN A 63 6.14 -1.71 6.10
C GLN A 63 7.09 -0.71 5.43
N ASN A 64 8.01 -1.22 4.64
CA ASN A 64 8.96 -0.36 3.95
C ASN A 64 8.26 0.55 2.95
N LEU A 65 7.22 0.05 2.32
CA LEU A 65 6.46 0.87 1.39
C LEU A 65 5.89 2.10 2.09
N PHE A 66 5.24 1.90 3.24
CA PHE A 66 4.62 3.01 3.91
C PHE A 66 5.65 3.96 4.52
N LEU A 67 6.77 3.45 4.97
CA LEU A 67 7.84 4.33 5.43
C LEU A 67 8.36 5.19 4.29
N ALA A 68 8.54 4.61 3.12
CA ALA A 68 8.99 5.36 1.97
C ALA A 68 7.99 6.42 1.57
N LEU A 69 6.71 6.07 1.64
CA LEU A 69 5.67 7.04 1.30
C LEU A 69 5.69 8.22 2.25
N TYR A 70 5.88 7.96 3.53
CA TYR A 70 5.89 9.03 4.51
C TYR A 70 7.05 9.99 4.28
N ASN A 71 8.11 9.49 3.66
CA ASN A 71 9.30 10.30 3.42
C ASN A 71 9.33 10.95 2.05
N LEU A 72 8.27 10.82 1.29
CA LEU A 72 8.22 11.46 -0.02
C LEU A 72 8.25 12.96 0.10
N ARG A 73 9.00 13.58 -0.79
CA ARG A 73 9.09 15.03 -0.78
C ARG A 73 8.17 15.68 -1.78
N LYS A 74 7.93 14.99 -2.86
CA LYS A 74 7.05 15.51 -3.88
C LYS A 74 5.79 14.74 -3.88
N SER A 75 4.70 15.42 -4.07
CA SER A 75 3.43 14.74 -4.13
C SER A 75 2.80 15.02 -5.46
N SER A 76 2.55 13.99 -6.18
CA SER A 76 1.67 14.09 -7.32
C SER A 76 0.31 13.65 -6.88
N PRO A 77 -0.72 14.24 -7.44
CA PRO A 77 -2.06 13.76 -7.15
C PRO A 77 -2.17 12.30 -7.56
N ILE A 78 -2.71 11.51 -6.65
CA ILE A 78 -2.91 10.10 -6.90
C ILE A 78 -4.38 9.89 -7.17
N ARG A 79 -4.68 9.33 -8.36
CA ARG A 79 -6.04 9.12 -8.72
C ARG A 79 -6.65 7.98 -7.95
N ASN A 80 -5.90 6.91 -7.80
CA ASN A 80 -6.38 5.71 -7.14
C ASN A 80 -5.31 5.21 -6.20
N VAL A 81 -5.51 5.46 -4.93
CA VAL A 81 -4.51 5.10 -3.93
C VAL A 81 -4.33 3.59 -3.87
N THR A 82 -5.45 2.84 -3.92
CA THR A 82 -5.37 1.39 -3.84
C THR A 82 -4.52 0.81 -4.96
N SER A 83 -4.76 1.23 -6.18
CA SER A 83 -3.98 0.73 -7.32
C SER A 83 -2.51 1.09 -7.19
N TYR A 84 -2.24 2.31 -6.76
CA TYR A 84 -0.86 2.74 -6.60
C TYR A 84 -0.14 1.87 -5.57
N LEU A 85 -0.79 1.60 -4.44
CA LEU A 85 -0.17 0.79 -3.41
C LEU A 85 0.05 -0.64 -3.88
N LEU A 86 -0.91 -1.21 -4.59
CA LEU A 86 -0.75 -2.57 -5.09
C LEU A 86 0.39 -2.66 -6.10
N MET A 87 0.48 -1.70 -6.99
CA MET A 87 1.57 -1.69 -7.95
C MET A 87 2.91 -1.53 -7.26
N SER A 88 2.95 -0.68 -6.24
CA SER A 88 4.19 -0.44 -5.51
C SER A 88 4.65 -1.68 -4.75
N ILE A 89 3.70 -2.36 -4.10
CA ILE A 89 4.09 -3.56 -3.35
C ILE A 89 4.54 -4.66 -4.30
N ARG A 90 3.89 -4.76 -5.45
CA ARG A 90 4.30 -5.73 -6.45
C ARG A 90 5.75 -5.49 -6.87
N ASN A 91 6.06 -4.23 -7.19
CA ASN A 91 7.40 -3.91 -7.64
C ASN A 91 8.42 -4.15 -6.55
N ASN A 92 8.07 -3.82 -5.31
CA ASN A 92 8.99 -4.03 -4.19
C ASN A 92 9.27 -5.50 -3.96
N ILE A 93 8.23 -6.32 -3.98
CA ILE A 93 8.41 -7.74 -3.75
C ILE A 93 9.26 -8.36 -4.86
N ILE A 94 8.96 -7.99 -6.09
CA ILE A 94 9.69 -8.56 -7.22
C ILE A 94 11.15 -8.16 -7.14
N ALA A 95 11.43 -6.92 -6.79
CA ALA A 95 12.80 -6.47 -6.66
C ALA A 95 13.55 -7.27 -5.61
N VAL A 96 12.90 -7.51 -4.46
CA VAL A 96 13.55 -8.28 -3.41
C VAL A 96 13.78 -9.73 -3.85
N LEU A 97 12.81 -10.32 -4.51
CA LEU A 97 12.95 -11.68 -4.98
C LEU A 97 14.06 -11.81 -6.00
N GLN A 98 14.16 -10.86 -6.91
CA GLN A 98 15.21 -10.90 -7.90
C GLN A 98 16.59 -10.74 -7.28
N ASP A 99 16.67 -9.94 -6.26
CA ASP A 99 17.93 -9.75 -5.57
C ASP A 99 18.33 -10.99 -4.79
N LYS A 100 17.36 -11.64 -4.15
CA LYS A 100 17.66 -12.79 -3.32
C LYS A 100 17.95 -14.03 -4.13
N GLU A 101 17.21 -14.24 -5.19
CA GLU A 101 17.34 -15.44 -5.96
C GLU A 101 17.47 -15.10 -7.40
N ARG A 102 18.68 -14.97 -7.83
CA ARG A 102 18.94 -14.58 -9.19
C ARG A 102 18.49 -15.62 -10.19
N ASN A 103 18.21 -16.82 -9.70
CA ASN A 103 17.84 -17.90 -10.60
C ASN A 103 16.36 -18.06 -10.78
N ILE A 104 15.58 -17.21 -10.13
CA ILE A 104 14.14 -17.26 -10.33
C ILE A 104 13.87 -16.92 -11.77
N GLY A 105 13.03 -17.72 -12.41
CA GLY A 105 12.68 -17.46 -13.78
C GLY A 105 11.98 -16.13 -13.91
N VAL A 106 12.62 -15.26 -14.66
CA VAL A 106 12.03 -13.95 -14.90
C VAL A 106 10.66 -14.08 -15.51
N GLU A 107 10.46 -15.16 -16.27
CA GLU A 107 9.20 -15.38 -16.93
C GLU A 107 8.06 -15.59 -15.98
N GLU A 108 8.32 -16.30 -14.89
CA GLU A 108 7.27 -16.50 -13.91
C GLU A 108 6.85 -15.19 -13.26
N LEU A 109 7.84 -14.38 -12.94
CA LEU A 109 7.54 -13.10 -12.36
C LEU A 109 6.84 -12.19 -13.35
N ASN A 110 7.26 -12.26 -14.60
CA ASN A 110 6.63 -11.42 -15.62
C ASN A 110 5.18 -11.77 -15.85
N PHE A 111 4.84 -13.03 -15.63
CA PHE A 111 3.46 -13.42 -15.78
C PHE A 111 2.58 -12.64 -14.80
N GLU A 112 3.03 -12.53 -13.56
CA GLU A 112 2.29 -11.75 -12.58
C GLU A 112 2.32 -10.27 -12.92
N LEU A 113 3.41 -9.82 -13.50
CA LEU A 113 3.51 -8.42 -13.86
C LEU A 113 2.60 -8.05 -15.01
N SER A 114 2.11 -9.01 -15.74
CA SER A 114 1.26 -8.72 -16.88
C SER A 114 -0.15 -8.32 -16.47
N ILE A 115 -0.46 -8.45 -15.20
CA ILE A 115 -1.77 -8.04 -14.73
C ILE A 115 -1.87 -6.53 -14.80
N SER A 116 -2.96 -6.06 -15.39
CA SER A 116 -3.14 -4.63 -15.55
C SER A 116 -3.50 -3.98 -14.23
N GLU A 117 -3.32 -2.68 -14.20
CA GLU A 117 -3.67 -1.91 -13.04
C GLU A 117 -5.15 -2.08 -12.70
N GLU A 118 -5.97 -2.10 -13.72
CA GLU A 118 -7.40 -2.26 -13.51
C GLU A 118 -7.73 -3.61 -12.91
N GLU A 119 -7.05 -4.63 -13.38
CA GLU A 119 -7.28 -5.97 -12.84
C GLU A 119 -6.82 -6.06 -11.41
N LEU A 120 -5.69 -5.45 -11.10
CA LEU A 120 -5.22 -5.43 -9.73
C LEU A 120 -6.25 -4.78 -8.82
N PHE A 121 -6.78 -3.66 -9.26
CA PHE A 121 -7.76 -2.97 -8.45
C PHE A 121 -9.00 -3.82 -8.26
N ARG A 122 -9.44 -4.47 -9.34
CA ARG A 122 -10.63 -5.29 -9.28
C ARG A 122 -10.47 -6.48 -8.38
N LEU A 123 -9.27 -7.09 -8.38
CA LEU A 123 -9.04 -8.30 -7.61
C LEU A 123 -8.75 -8.00 -6.14
N PHE A 124 -8.01 -6.95 -5.85
CA PHE A 124 -7.52 -6.73 -4.51
C PHE A 124 -7.89 -5.38 -3.92
N GLY A 125 -8.27 -4.44 -4.72
CA GLY A 125 -8.54 -3.11 -4.24
C GLY A 125 -10.00 -2.92 -4.06
N HIS A 126 -10.49 -3.22 -2.94
CA HIS A 126 -11.84 -2.98 -2.65
C HIS A 126 -11.97 -1.63 -2.09
N ASP A 127 -12.71 -0.84 -2.85
CA ASP A 127 -12.82 0.44 -2.45
C ASP A 127 -14.03 0.58 -1.69
N ASP A 128 -14.28 0.63 -0.82
CA ASP A 128 -15.41 0.85 -0.22
C ASP A 128 -15.94 2.05 -0.04
#